data_1e16995daa2a84217f7b91d0a95dafde
#
_entry.id   1e16995daa2a84217f7b91d0a95dafde
#
_cell.length_a   1.000
_cell.length_b   1.000
_cell.length_c   1.000
_cell.angle_alpha   90.00
_cell.angle_beta   90.00
_cell.angle_gamma   90.00
#
_symmetry.space_group_name_H-M   'P 1'
#
loop_
_entity.id
_entity.type
_entity.pdbx_description
1 polymer ?
#
loop_
_entity_poly.entity_id
_entity_poly.type
_entity_poly.pdbx_seq_one_letter_code
_entity_poly.pdbx_strand_id
1 'polypeptide(L)'
;MAGPGDSHPRNLASPASAGARRQRAVLANLVAAIEPDNSAAIAEALLAEHRTLARILVQSPETLARTLGKDSAVSALLCATQAAAIQSLRADLDDRGIDPANPKLLRYLKLSMGALPHETLRVLFLDPARRLIADEQLQQGTIGHVAIYPRTIFRRAVELDAAAIILVHNHPSGDPTPSEADVATTARLAAIGRALEIQLLEHIVVALRGHRAILKQGTALLYSPAPDHFLCDRSGNWHSAPDAPRALANAQRAARRRLLRRQLVGTPSLFGEPAWDMLVELFIHEAEAKPVSTSSLCISSGLPMSSALRLLQRLTDAGLVTREADRTDGRRNFILLDPDLGHRLMAYFAEGDE
;
A
#
# COMPACT_ATOMS: atom_id res chain seq x y z
N MET A 1 -18.52 -72.45 -22.65
CA MET A 1 -19.50 -71.33 -22.62
C MET A 1 -19.05 -70.38 -21.53
N ALA A 2 -18.38 -69.30 -21.90
CA ALA A 2 -17.98 -68.25 -21.01
C ALA A 2 -18.99 -67.08 -21.16
N GLY A 3 -19.60 -66.66 -20.02
CA GLY A 3 -20.54 -65.58 -20.00
C GLY A 3 -19.81 -64.20 -20.06
N PRO A 4 -20.39 -63.17 -20.64
CA PRO A 4 -19.79 -61.84 -20.73
C PRO A 4 -19.85 -61.12 -19.39
N GLY A 5 -18.71 -60.68 -18.89
CA GLY A 5 -18.60 -59.83 -17.72
C GLY A 5 -19.10 -58.43 -18.00
N ASP A 6 -20.12 -58.03 -17.25
CA ASP A 6 -20.66 -56.65 -17.19
C ASP A 6 -19.63 -55.69 -16.55
N SER A 7 -18.86 -55.01 -17.35
CA SER A 7 -18.05 -53.90 -16.96
C SER A 7 -18.89 -52.61 -17.02
N HIS A 8 -19.52 -52.24 -15.89
CA HIS A 8 -20.09 -50.92 -15.73
C HIS A 8 -18.95 -49.87 -15.66
N PRO A 9 -18.92 -48.87 -16.53
CA PRO A 9 -17.97 -47.79 -16.37
C PRO A 9 -18.39 -46.93 -15.15
N ARG A 10 -17.62 -47.02 -14.08
CA ARG A 10 -17.72 -46.05 -12.97
C ARG A 10 -17.36 -44.67 -13.54
N ASN A 11 -18.37 -43.88 -13.81
CA ASN A 11 -18.26 -42.49 -14.23
C ASN A 11 -17.69 -41.68 -13.05
N LEU A 12 -16.36 -41.68 -12.89
CA LEU A 12 -15.64 -40.87 -11.93
C LEU A 12 -15.73 -39.42 -12.40
N ALA A 13 -16.72 -38.70 -11.90
CA ALA A 13 -16.84 -37.27 -12.12
C ALA A 13 -15.51 -36.58 -11.78
N SER A 14 -15.02 -35.75 -12.71
CA SER A 14 -13.77 -34.99 -12.55
C SER A 14 -13.78 -34.20 -11.22
N PRO A 15 -12.62 -34.09 -10.52
CA PRO A 15 -12.52 -33.35 -9.26
C PRO A 15 -13.09 -31.92 -9.34
N ALA A 16 -12.96 -31.26 -10.50
CA ALA A 16 -13.54 -29.93 -10.77
C ALA A 16 -15.08 -29.95 -10.72
N SER A 17 -15.72 -31.00 -11.23
CA SER A 17 -17.19 -31.17 -11.21
C SER A 17 -17.73 -31.46 -9.78
N ALA A 18 -16.94 -32.15 -8.94
CA ALA A 18 -17.27 -32.40 -7.56
C ALA A 18 -17.22 -31.12 -6.71
N GLY A 19 -16.18 -30.27 -6.93
CA GLY A 19 -16.05 -28.97 -6.27
C GLY A 19 -17.21 -28.02 -6.60
N ALA A 20 -17.57 -27.92 -7.87
CA ALA A 20 -18.70 -27.08 -8.31
C ALA A 20 -20.04 -27.54 -7.70
N ARG A 21 -20.28 -28.85 -7.68
CA ARG A 21 -21.49 -29.42 -7.02
C ARG A 21 -21.55 -29.09 -5.53
N ARG A 22 -20.40 -29.19 -4.83
CA ARG A 22 -20.32 -28.86 -3.39
C ARG A 22 -20.62 -27.37 -3.14
N GLN A 23 -20.07 -26.46 -3.92
CA GLN A 23 -20.34 -25.02 -3.79
C GLN A 23 -21.81 -24.71 -4.02
N ARG A 24 -22.43 -25.31 -5.05
CA ARG A 24 -23.87 -25.18 -5.33
C ARG A 24 -24.71 -25.66 -4.16
N ALA A 25 -24.42 -26.83 -3.60
CA ALA A 25 -25.15 -27.37 -2.47
C ALA A 25 -25.05 -26.49 -1.22
N VAL A 26 -23.86 -26.00 -0.90
CA VAL A 26 -23.66 -25.08 0.23
C VAL A 26 -24.44 -23.78 0.02
N LEU A 27 -24.38 -23.19 -1.17
CA LEU A 27 -25.09 -21.95 -1.46
C LEU A 27 -26.62 -22.15 -1.43
N ALA A 28 -27.12 -23.23 -2.04
CA ALA A 28 -28.54 -23.54 -2.00
C ALA A 28 -29.05 -23.75 -0.55
N ASN A 29 -28.28 -24.42 0.29
CA ASN A 29 -28.63 -24.59 1.71
C ASN A 29 -28.65 -23.26 2.48
N LEU A 30 -27.71 -22.34 2.20
CA LEU A 30 -27.74 -20.99 2.80
C LEU A 30 -28.98 -20.22 2.35
N VAL A 31 -29.28 -20.24 1.06
CA VAL A 31 -30.43 -19.54 0.49
C VAL A 31 -31.75 -20.15 1.01
N ALA A 32 -31.82 -21.46 1.19
CA ALA A 32 -33.02 -22.17 1.68
C ALA A 32 -33.43 -21.75 3.09
N ALA A 33 -32.54 -21.18 3.89
CA ALA A 33 -32.87 -20.62 5.19
C ALA A 33 -33.82 -19.39 5.08
N ILE A 34 -33.88 -18.73 3.91
CA ILE A 34 -34.70 -17.55 3.66
C ILE A 34 -35.76 -17.85 2.58
N GLU A 35 -35.35 -18.50 1.48
CA GLU A 35 -36.15 -18.76 0.26
C GLU A 35 -36.13 -20.27 -0.07
N PRO A 36 -36.80 -21.11 0.69
CA PRO A 36 -36.70 -22.56 0.53
C PRO A 36 -37.15 -23.04 -0.85
N ASP A 37 -38.23 -22.46 -1.37
CA ASP A 37 -38.86 -22.91 -2.62
C ASP A 37 -38.03 -22.56 -3.87
N ASN A 38 -37.25 -21.44 -3.80
CA ASN A 38 -36.46 -20.93 -4.92
C ASN A 38 -34.94 -21.13 -4.73
N SER A 39 -34.52 -21.79 -3.66
CA SER A 39 -33.12 -21.85 -3.25
C SER A 39 -32.16 -22.35 -4.32
N ALA A 40 -32.55 -23.39 -5.04
CA ALA A 40 -31.74 -23.97 -6.13
C ALA A 40 -31.60 -23.01 -7.32
N ALA A 41 -32.68 -22.36 -7.73
CA ALA A 41 -32.67 -21.41 -8.83
C ALA A 41 -31.84 -20.15 -8.52
N ILE A 42 -32.00 -19.61 -7.32
CA ILE A 42 -31.21 -18.46 -6.82
C ILE A 42 -29.72 -18.82 -6.76
N ALA A 43 -29.37 -19.99 -6.23
CA ALA A 43 -27.98 -20.44 -6.16
C ALA A 43 -27.35 -20.59 -7.55
N GLU A 44 -28.11 -21.09 -8.54
CA GLU A 44 -27.64 -21.19 -9.92
C GLU A 44 -27.43 -19.82 -10.56
N ALA A 45 -28.36 -18.89 -10.39
CA ALA A 45 -28.25 -17.53 -10.91
C ALA A 45 -27.02 -16.81 -10.35
N LEU A 46 -26.79 -16.88 -9.04
CA LEU A 46 -25.62 -16.29 -8.40
C LEU A 46 -24.30 -16.93 -8.87
N LEU A 47 -24.26 -18.26 -9.03
CA LEU A 47 -23.07 -18.95 -9.54
C LEU A 47 -22.83 -18.68 -11.03
N ALA A 48 -23.86 -18.46 -11.83
CA ALA A 48 -23.73 -18.08 -13.23
C ALA A 48 -23.07 -16.69 -13.36
N GLU A 49 -23.46 -15.72 -12.52
CA GLU A 49 -22.91 -14.37 -12.52
C GLU A 49 -21.50 -14.30 -11.92
N HIS A 50 -21.32 -14.88 -10.73
CA HIS A 50 -20.08 -14.70 -9.96
C HIS A 50 -19.11 -15.89 -10.01
N ARG A 51 -19.49 -17.00 -10.61
CA ARG A 51 -18.71 -18.23 -10.87
C ARG A 51 -18.34 -19.07 -9.65
N THR A 52 -18.10 -18.48 -8.47
CA THR A 52 -17.71 -19.23 -7.26
C THR A 52 -18.39 -18.68 -6.03
N LEU A 53 -18.63 -19.55 -5.01
CA LEU A 53 -19.14 -19.15 -3.70
C LEU A 53 -18.26 -18.07 -3.06
N ALA A 54 -16.96 -18.19 -3.14
CA ALA A 54 -16.04 -17.20 -2.57
C ALA A 54 -16.22 -15.81 -3.19
N ARG A 55 -16.47 -15.73 -4.50
CA ARG A 55 -16.73 -14.46 -5.18
C ARG A 55 -18.13 -13.91 -4.85
N ILE A 56 -19.12 -14.75 -4.61
CA ILE A 56 -20.44 -14.32 -4.18
C ILE A 56 -20.35 -13.66 -2.80
N LEU A 57 -19.70 -14.33 -1.85
CA LEU A 57 -19.62 -13.88 -0.47
C LEU A 57 -18.90 -12.53 -0.28
N VAL A 58 -17.99 -12.14 -1.17
CA VAL A 58 -17.29 -10.84 -1.09
C VAL A 58 -18.01 -9.70 -1.83
N GLN A 59 -19.17 -9.96 -2.42
CA GLN A 59 -19.94 -8.91 -3.11
C GLN A 59 -20.61 -7.98 -2.10
N SER A 60 -20.76 -6.71 -2.50
CA SER A 60 -21.57 -5.76 -1.75
C SER A 60 -23.07 -6.05 -1.92
N PRO A 61 -23.91 -5.62 -0.97
CA PRO A 61 -25.37 -5.74 -1.11
C PRO A 61 -25.89 -5.14 -2.42
N GLU A 62 -25.30 -4.01 -2.88
CA GLU A 62 -25.70 -3.34 -4.12
C GLU A 62 -25.39 -4.20 -5.36
N THR A 63 -24.27 -4.93 -5.33
CA THR A 63 -23.92 -5.86 -6.42
C THR A 63 -24.85 -7.05 -6.43
N LEU A 64 -25.12 -7.66 -5.27
CA LEU A 64 -26.04 -8.78 -5.15
C LEU A 64 -27.48 -8.40 -5.49
N ALA A 65 -27.89 -7.14 -5.31
CA ALA A 65 -29.21 -6.64 -5.63
C ALA A 65 -29.55 -6.76 -7.14
N ARG A 66 -28.56 -6.86 -8.00
CA ARG A 66 -28.78 -7.07 -9.45
C ARG A 66 -29.43 -8.41 -9.74
N THR A 67 -29.04 -9.45 -9.01
CA THR A 67 -29.57 -10.80 -9.17
C THR A 67 -30.73 -11.09 -8.20
N LEU A 68 -30.67 -10.53 -6.97
CA LEU A 68 -31.59 -10.86 -5.89
C LEU A 68 -32.70 -9.83 -5.68
N GLY A 69 -32.61 -8.66 -6.31
CA GLY A 69 -33.50 -7.52 -6.02
C GLY A 69 -32.99 -6.69 -4.86
N LYS A 70 -33.52 -5.46 -4.74
CA LYS A 70 -33.22 -4.56 -3.62
C LYS A 70 -33.76 -5.14 -2.33
N ASP A 71 -33.02 -4.89 -1.24
CA ASP A 71 -33.42 -5.28 0.12
C ASP A 71 -33.64 -6.80 0.32
N SER A 72 -32.99 -7.63 -0.48
CA SER A 72 -33.08 -9.08 -0.37
C SER A 72 -32.53 -9.59 0.94
N ALA A 73 -33.32 -10.32 1.71
CA ALA A 73 -32.91 -10.99 2.94
C ALA A 73 -31.79 -12.04 2.66
N VAL A 74 -31.77 -12.64 1.47
CA VAL A 74 -30.68 -13.52 1.02
C VAL A 74 -29.37 -12.75 0.93
N SER A 75 -29.39 -11.54 0.37
CA SER A 75 -28.20 -10.67 0.31
C SER A 75 -27.66 -10.37 1.70
N ALA A 76 -28.54 -9.98 2.64
CA ALA A 76 -28.17 -9.72 4.04
C ALA A 76 -27.57 -10.97 4.70
N LEU A 77 -28.16 -12.15 4.50
CA LEU A 77 -27.66 -13.42 5.02
C LEU A 77 -26.25 -13.74 4.48
N LEU A 78 -26.01 -13.59 3.18
CA LEU A 78 -24.70 -13.85 2.58
C LEU A 78 -23.62 -12.92 3.12
N CYS A 79 -23.91 -11.62 3.25
CA CYS A 79 -23.00 -10.64 3.86
C CYS A 79 -22.73 -10.94 5.33
N ALA A 80 -23.77 -11.29 6.12
CA ALA A 80 -23.61 -11.66 7.52
C ALA A 80 -22.79 -12.94 7.70
N THR A 81 -23.00 -13.94 6.84
CA THR A 81 -22.22 -15.20 6.83
C THR A 81 -20.73 -14.92 6.59
N GLN A 82 -20.42 -14.07 5.62
CA GLN A 82 -19.04 -13.65 5.33
C GLN A 82 -18.44 -12.93 6.53
N ALA A 83 -19.13 -11.95 7.08
CA ALA A 83 -18.68 -11.19 8.24
C ALA A 83 -18.41 -12.08 9.46
N ALA A 84 -19.33 -13.00 9.77
CA ALA A 84 -19.19 -13.94 10.87
C ALA A 84 -17.97 -14.87 10.69
N ALA A 85 -17.78 -15.41 9.49
CA ALA A 85 -16.64 -16.27 9.16
C ALA A 85 -15.29 -15.52 9.30
N ILE A 86 -15.23 -14.27 8.83
CA ILE A 86 -14.04 -13.41 8.96
C ILE A 86 -13.76 -13.12 10.43
N GLN A 87 -14.77 -12.74 11.22
CA GLN A 87 -14.60 -12.43 12.64
C GLN A 87 -14.18 -13.66 13.46
N SER A 88 -14.71 -14.82 13.15
CA SER A 88 -14.29 -16.07 13.79
C SER A 88 -12.81 -16.37 13.55
N LEU A 89 -12.32 -16.16 12.32
CA LEU A 89 -10.90 -16.35 12.01
C LEU A 89 -10.01 -15.25 12.60
N ARG A 90 -10.52 -14.03 12.72
CA ARG A 90 -9.79 -12.91 13.31
C ARG A 90 -9.59 -13.10 14.81
N ALA A 91 -10.61 -13.54 15.54
CA ALA A 91 -10.52 -13.82 16.98
C ALA A 91 -9.41 -14.83 17.32
N ASP A 92 -9.10 -15.73 16.39
CA ASP A 92 -8.00 -16.69 16.54
C ASP A 92 -6.59 -16.04 16.45
N LEU A 93 -6.49 -14.78 16.03
CA LEU A 93 -5.23 -14.05 15.85
C LEU A 93 -4.90 -13.11 17.01
N ASP A 94 -5.88 -12.73 17.83
CA ASP A 94 -5.76 -11.66 18.82
C ASP A 94 -4.88 -12.02 20.04
N ASP A 95 -4.77 -13.31 20.39
CA ASP A 95 -4.11 -13.75 21.63
C ASP A 95 -2.61 -14.07 21.53
N ARG A 96 -2.02 -14.04 20.34
CA ARG A 96 -0.62 -14.48 20.14
C ARG A 96 0.11 -13.57 19.15
N GLY A 97 1.44 -13.50 19.33
CA GLY A 97 2.29 -12.82 18.35
C GLY A 97 2.07 -13.38 16.94
N ILE A 98 1.85 -12.49 15.98
CA ILE A 98 1.58 -12.85 14.58
C ILE A 98 2.87 -13.27 13.87
N ASP A 99 2.88 -14.50 13.37
CA ASP A 99 3.86 -14.99 12.38
C ASP A 99 3.22 -14.88 10.98
N PRO A 100 3.87 -14.19 10.02
CA PRO A 100 3.38 -14.12 8.63
C PRO A 100 3.15 -15.47 7.97
N ALA A 101 3.83 -16.54 8.42
CA ALA A 101 3.67 -17.90 7.92
C ALA A 101 2.55 -18.69 8.64
N ASN A 102 1.90 -18.11 9.64
CA ASN A 102 0.87 -18.82 10.40
C ASN A 102 -0.32 -19.21 9.50
N PRO A 103 -0.68 -20.50 9.40
CA PRO A 103 -1.79 -20.95 8.57
C PRO A 103 -3.14 -20.32 8.92
N LYS A 104 -3.37 -19.91 10.18
CA LYS A 104 -4.59 -19.22 10.59
C LYS A 104 -4.65 -17.82 9.98
N LEU A 105 -3.55 -17.06 10.05
CA LEU A 105 -3.43 -15.75 9.40
C LEU A 105 -3.68 -15.87 7.89
N LEU A 106 -3.01 -16.79 7.24
CA LEU A 106 -3.13 -16.99 5.79
C LEU A 106 -4.54 -17.38 5.37
N ARG A 107 -5.23 -18.17 6.20
CA ARG A 107 -6.65 -18.51 5.99
C ARG A 107 -7.57 -17.30 6.16
N TYR A 108 -7.35 -16.50 7.20
CA TYR A 108 -8.05 -15.24 7.42
C TYR A 108 -7.89 -14.28 6.24
N LEU A 109 -6.64 -14.03 5.81
CA LEU A 109 -6.33 -13.15 4.69
C LEU A 109 -6.95 -13.64 3.37
N LYS A 110 -6.87 -14.95 3.11
CA LYS A 110 -7.48 -15.54 1.91
C LYS A 110 -9.00 -15.40 1.91
N LEU A 111 -9.67 -15.61 3.04
CA LEU A 111 -11.12 -15.48 3.13
C LEU A 111 -11.56 -14.02 2.99
N SER A 112 -10.83 -13.09 3.60
CA SER A 112 -11.19 -11.66 3.62
C SER A 112 -10.84 -10.92 2.32
N MET A 113 -9.81 -11.37 1.56
CA MET A 113 -9.28 -10.62 0.42
C MET A 113 -9.16 -11.41 -0.88
N GLY A 114 -8.97 -12.74 -0.81
CA GLY A 114 -8.54 -13.53 -1.98
C GLY A 114 -9.52 -13.58 -3.16
N ALA A 115 -10.77 -13.18 -2.95
CA ALA A 115 -11.81 -13.17 -3.98
C ALA A 115 -12.27 -11.75 -4.38
N LEU A 116 -11.69 -10.69 -3.80
CA LEU A 116 -12.06 -9.31 -4.09
C LEU A 116 -11.88 -8.98 -5.58
N PRO A 117 -12.81 -8.20 -6.19
CA PRO A 117 -12.79 -7.91 -7.62
C PRO A 117 -11.75 -6.85 -8.03
N HIS A 118 -11.25 -6.07 -7.08
CA HIS A 118 -10.24 -5.03 -7.27
C HIS A 118 -9.02 -5.31 -6.42
N GLU A 119 -7.85 -4.90 -6.87
CA GLU A 119 -6.66 -4.93 -6.04
C GLU A 119 -6.82 -4.03 -4.83
N THR A 120 -6.51 -4.54 -3.67
CA THR A 120 -6.69 -3.88 -2.39
C THR A 120 -5.45 -4.09 -1.55
N LEU A 121 -4.90 -3.00 -1.02
CA LEU A 121 -3.80 -3.05 -0.07
C LEU A 121 -4.35 -2.99 1.36
N ARG A 122 -3.98 -3.98 2.14
CA ARG A 122 -4.24 -4.08 3.57
C ARG A 122 -2.92 -4.09 4.32
N VAL A 123 -2.90 -3.50 5.50
CA VAL A 123 -1.73 -3.48 6.38
C VAL A 123 -2.12 -3.93 7.77
N LEU A 124 -1.39 -4.90 8.30
CA LEU A 124 -1.48 -5.32 9.70
C LEU A 124 -0.38 -4.58 10.46
N PHE A 125 -0.76 -3.82 11.46
CA PHE A 125 0.14 -3.06 12.34
C PHE A 125 0.33 -3.84 13.64
N LEU A 126 1.58 -4.02 14.07
CA LEU A 126 1.95 -4.91 15.15
C LEU A 126 2.77 -4.18 16.21
N ASP A 127 2.56 -4.54 17.48
CA ASP A 127 3.37 -4.08 18.60
C ASP A 127 4.77 -4.79 18.64
N PRO A 128 5.69 -4.41 19.56
CA PRO A 128 6.98 -5.07 19.69
C PRO A 128 6.90 -6.57 20.01
N ALA A 129 5.80 -7.04 20.62
CA ALA A 129 5.54 -8.46 20.89
C ALA A 129 4.86 -9.15 19.69
N ARG A 130 4.72 -8.45 18.55
CA ARG A 130 4.04 -8.87 17.32
C ARG A 130 2.54 -9.12 17.50
N ARG A 131 1.89 -8.53 18.49
CA ARG A 131 0.43 -8.59 18.64
C ARG A 131 -0.22 -7.57 17.72
N LEU A 132 -1.40 -7.91 17.22
CA LEU A 132 -2.13 -7.05 16.29
C LEU A 132 -2.65 -5.80 17.00
N ILE A 133 -2.19 -4.63 16.55
CA ILE A 133 -2.74 -3.33 16.98
C ILE A 133 -3.92 -2.96 16.10
N ALA A 134 -3.74 -3.04 14.78
CA ALA A 134 -4.77 -2.70 13.81
C ALA A 134 -4.61 -3.51 12.52
N ASP A 135 -5.73 -3.76 11.85
CA ASP A 135 -5.82 -4.38 10.54
C ASP A 135 -6.66 -3.48 9.65
N GLU A 136 -6.01 -2.75 8.76
CA GLU A 136 -6.63 -1.67 7.99
C GLU A 136 -6.46 -1.86 6.49
N GLN A 137 -7.55 -1.65 5.76
CA GLN A 137 -7.49 -1.46 4.31
C GLN A 137 -7.07 -0.02 4.04
N LEU A 138 -5.86 0.18 3.53
CA LEU A 138 -5.34 1.52 3.29
C LEU A 138 -5.62 2.03 1.88
N GLN A 139 -5.69 1.13 0.90
CA GLN A 139 -5.86 1.52 -0.50
C GLN A 139 -6.68 0.50 -1.27
N GLN A 140 -7.44 1.01 -2.24
CA GLN A 140 -8.14 0.23 -3.25
C GLN A 140 -7.71 0.75 -4.62
N GLY A 141 -7.26 -0.17 -5.46
CA GLY A 141 -6.83 0.11 -6.82
C GLY A 141 -7.87 -0.27 -7.87
N THR A 142 -7.39 -0.52 -9.07
CA THR A 142 -8.15 -1.04 -10.20
C THR A 142 -8.13 -2.57 -10.23
N ILE A 143 -8.57 -3.17 -11.33
CA ILE A 143 -8.59 -4.64 -11.51
C ILE A 143 -7.18 -5.25 -11.59
N GLY A 144 -6.16 -4.46 -11.93
CA GLY A 144 -4.80 -4.97 -12.15
C GLY A 144 -3.68 -4.11 -11.57
N HIS A 145 -4.01 -3.13 -10.73
CA HIS A 145 -2.98 -2.30 -10.09
C HIS A 145 -3.49 -1.56 -8.86
N VAL A 146 -2.76 -1.65 -7.77
CA VAL A 146 -2.93 -0.82 -6.58
C VAL A 146 -1.67 0.03 -6.36
N ALA A 147 -1.83 1.36 -6.33
CA ALA A 147 -0.72 2.24 -6.03
C ALA A 147 -0.37 2.17 -4.54
N ILE A 148 0.86 1.78 -4.21
CA ILE A 148 1.32 1.69 -2.83
C ILE A 148 2.07 2.98 -2.48
N TYR A 149 1.52 3.76 -1.54
CA TYR A 149 2.10 5.01 -1.08
C TYR A 149 2.81 4.82 0.27
N PRO A 150 4.17 4.80 0.32
CA PRO A 150 4.93 4.59 1.56
C PRO A 150 4.52 5.56 2.67
N ARG A 151 4.33 6.83 2.32
CA ARG A 151 3.92 7.87 3.28
C ARG A 151 2.64 7.52 4.03
N THR A 152 1.62 6.99 3.35
CA THR A 152 0.35 6.63 3.98
C THR A 152 0.54 5.50 4.98
N ILE A 153 1.32 4.48 4.59
CA ILE A 153 1.61 3.31 5.43
C ILE A 153 2.38 3.71 6.68
N PHE A 154 3.51 4.40 6.50
CA PHE A 154 4.40 4.71 7.63
C PHE A 154 3.85 5.81 8.52
N ARG A 155 3.12 6.80 7.98
CA ARG A 155 2.37 7.75 8.81
C ARG A 155 1.40 7.00 9.73
N ARG A 156 0.64 6.06 9.19
CA ARG A 156 -0.30 5.28 9.99
C ARG A 156 0.39 4.37 11.01
N ALA A 157 1.52 3.79 10.64
CA ALA A 157 2.33 2.99 11.56
C ALA A 157 2.85 3.82 12.75
N VAL A 158 3.31 5.05 12.51
CA VAL A 158 3.74 5.99 13.56
C VAL A 158 2.55 6.44 14.42
N GLU A 159 1.38 6.76 13.82
CA GLU A 159 0.17 7.13 14.56
C GLU A 159 -0.29 6.01 15.52
N LEU A 160 -0.03 4.75 15.17
CA LEU A 160 -0.40 3.57 15.96
C LEU A 160 0.73 3.08 16.90
N ASP A 161 1.88 3.75 16.89
CA ASP A 161 3.09 3.30 17.61
C ASP A 161 3.48 1.84 17.27
N ALA A 162 3.34 1.48 16.00
CA ALA A 162 3.59 0.14 15.52
C ALA A 162 5.09 -0.11 15.35
N ALA A 163 5.61 -1.20 15.94
CA ALA A 163 7.00 -1.63 15.78
C ALA A 163 7.22 -2.46 14.52
N ALA A 164 6.16 -3.08 13.99
CA ALA A 164 6.24 -3.89 12.77
C ALA A 164 4.96 -3.81 11.96
N ILE A 165 5.08 -4.12 10.65
CA ILE A 165 3.96 -4.20 9.72
C ILE A 165 4.05 -5.48 8.88
N ILE A 166 2.88 -5.98 8.46
CA ILE A 166 2.74 -6.96 7.39
C ILE A 166 1.88 -6.32 6.30
N LEU A 167 2.39 -6.29 5.08
CA LEU A 167 1.63 -5.86 3.92
C LEU A 167 0.91 -7.03 3.30
N VAL A 168 -0.31 -6.80 2.82
CA VAL A 168 -1.10 -7.80 2.11
C VAL A 168 -1.81 -7.12 0.95
N HIS A 169 -1.67 -7.64 -0.26
CA HIS A 169 -2.54 -7.25 -1.36
C HIS A 169 -3.10 -8.48 -2.05
N ASN A 170 -4.22 -8.30 -2.75
CA ASN A 170 -4.84 -9.39 -3.49
C ASN A 170 -4.68 -9.23 -4.99
N HIS A 171 -4.63 -10.35 -5.70
CA HIS A 171 -4.71 -10.41 -7.16
C HIS A 171 -6.06 -10.93 -7.64
N PRO A 172 -6.91 -10.07 -8.25
CA PRO A 172 -8.23 -10.46 -8.79
C PRO A 172 -8.14 -11.52 -9.89
N SER A 173 -6.99 -11.65 -10.57
CA SER A 173 -6.71 -12.70 -11.56
C SER A 173 -6.84 -14.12 -11.00
N GLY A 174 -6.68 -14.26 -9.68
CA GLY A 174 -6.66 -15.54 -8.99
C GLY A 174 -5.29 -16.19 -8.90
N ASP A 175 -4.24 -15.61 -9.50
CA ASP A 175 -2.85 -16.05 -9.39
C ASP A 175 -2.12 -15.19 -8.36
N PRO A 176 -1.55 -15.78 -7.28
CA PRO A 176 -0.84 -15.02 -6.26
C PRO A 176 0.63 -14.72 -6.60
N THR A 177 1.06 -14.97 -7.83
CA THR A 177 2.47 -14.70 -8.23
C THR A 177 2.73 -13.20 -8.19
N PRO A 178 3.72 -12.74 -7.38
CA PRO A 178 4.07 -11.32 -7.31
C PRO A 178 4.62 -10.82 -8.64
N SER A 179 4.29 -9.57 -8.99
CA SER A 179 4.93 -8.87 -10.11
C SER A 179 6.32 -8.33 -9.72
N GLU A 180 7.12 -7.96 -10.72
CA GLU A 180 8.41 -7.28 -10.48
C GLU A 180 8.21 -5.95 -9.73
N ALA A 181 7.12 -5.24 -10.03
CA ALA A 181 6.76 -4.01 -9.34
C ALA A 181 6.42 -4.25 -7.85
N ASP A 182 5.78 -5.36 -7.51
CA ASP A 182 5.52 -5.74 -6.11
C ASP A 182 6.81 -6.00 -5.36
N VAL A 183 7.76 -6.71 -5.99
CA VAL A 183 9.07 -7.01 -5.40
C VAL A 183 9.86 -5.72 -5.18
N ALA A 184 9.97 -4.85 -6.19
CA ALA A 184 10.67 -3.58 -6.10
C ALA A 184 10.06 -2.66 -5.03
N THR A 185 8.72 -2.56 -4.99
CA THR A 185 8.01 -1.77 -3.99
C THR A 185 8.24 -2.31 -2.58
N THR A 186 8.25 -3.64 -2.41
CA THR A 186 8.52 -4.30 -1.13
C THR A 186 9.93 -3.97 -0.63
N ALA A 187 10.93 -4.04 -1.49
CA ALA A 187 12.31 -3.68 -1.15
C ALA A 187 12.42 -2.22 -0.69
N ARG A 188 11.78 -1.31 -1.41
CA ARG A 188 11.72 0.12 -1.06
C ARG A 188 11.05 0.35 0.30
N LEU A 189 9.92 -0.29 0.56
CA LEU A 189 9.21 -0.20 1.84
C LEU A 189 10.04 -0.77 3.00
N ALA A 190 10.72 -1.90 2.79
CA ALA A 190 11.61 -2.47 3.80
C ALA A 190 12.77 -1.54 4.15
N ALA A 191 13.32 -0.82 3.17
CA ALA A 191 14.38 0.17 3.40
C ALA A 191 13.86 1.38 4.21
N ILE A 192 12.69 1.93 3.85
CA ILE A 192 12.06 3.03 4.59
C ILE A 192 11.71 2.61 6.02
N GLY A 193 11.13 1.42 6.18
CA GLY A 193 10.76 0.90 7.50
C GLY A 193 11.96 0.78 8.43
N ARG A 194 13.10 0.32 7.93
CA ARG A 194 14.35 0.27 8.72
C ARG A 194 14.80 1.64 9.20
N ALA A 195 14.70 2.67 8.34
CA ALA A 195 15.07 4.03 8.71
C ALA A 195 14.14 4.65 9.77
N LEU A 196 12.89 4.14 9.86
CA LEU A 196 11.88 4.57 10.83
C LEU A 196 11.76 3.61 12.03
N GLU A 197 12.63 2.61 12.14
CA GLU A 197 12.58 1.55 13.16
C GLU A 197 11.26 0.74 13.15
N ILE A 198 10.56 0.71 12.00
CA ILE A 198 9.34 -0.06 11.78
C ILE A 198 9.67 -1.25 10.88
N GLN A 199 9.65 -2.45 11.43
CA GLN A 199 10.02 -3.66 10.69
C GLN A 199 8.93 -4.08 9.69
N LEU A 200 9.24 -4.18 8.40
CA LEU A 200 8.41 -4.91 7.45
C LEU A 200 8.68 -6.41 7.62
N LEU A 201 7.75 -7.15 8.24
CA LEU A 201 7.91 -8.58 8.50
C LEU A 201 7.71 -9.43 7.25
N GLU A 202 6.72 -9.07 6.42
CA GLU A 202 6.41 -9.77 5.19
C GLU A 202 5.51 -8.92 4.29
N HIS A 203 5.53 -9.21 2.99
CA HIS A 203 4.53 -8.77 2.03
C HIS A 203 3.90 -10.00 1.39
N ILE A 204 2.59 -10.18 1.59
CA ILE A 204 1.84 -11.36 1.19
C ILE A 204 0.90 -11.01 0.05
N VAL A 205 1.03 -11.71 -1.06
CA VAL A 205 0.05 -11.65 -2.15
C VAL A 205 -0.97 -12.77 -1.95
N VAL A 206 -2.25 -12.42 -1.88
CA VAL A 206 -3.34 -13.40 -1.74
C VAL A 206 -4.21 -13.44 -2.99
N ALA A 207 -4.69 -14.64 -3.34
CA ALA A 207 -5.58 -14.84 -4.47
C ALA A 207 -6.48 -16.06 -4.23
N LEU A 208 -7.47 -16.28 -5.10
CA LEU A 208 -8.35 -17.46 -5.00
C LEU A 208 -7.58 -18.79 -4.96
N ARG A 209 -6.50 -18.90 -5.76
CA ARG A 209 -5.72 -20.15 -5.88
C ARG A 209 -4.71 -20.34 -4.74
N GLY A 210 -4.42 -19.30 -3.95
CA GLY A 210 -3.44 -19.43 -2.88
C GLY A 210 -2.89 -18.08 -2.40
N HIS A 211 -1.67 -18.12 -1.89
CA HIS A 211 -0.92 -16.94 -1.46
C HIS A 211 0.56 -17.13 -1.79
N ARG A 212 1.30 -16.02 -1.83
CA ARG A 212 2.77 -15.98 -1.96
C ARG A 212 3.32 -14.94 -1.00
N ALA A 213 4.46 -15.24 -0.39
CA ALA A 213 5.23 -14.33 0.46
C ALA A 213 6.41 -13.79 -0.37
N ILE A 214 6.58 -12.48 -0.43
CA ILE A 214 7.60 -11.84 -1.27
C ILE A 214 8.97 -11.92 -0.59
N LEU A 215 9.06 -11.55 0.70
CA LEU A 215 10.34 -11.50 1.41
C LEU A 215 10.97 -12.89 1.56
N LYS A 216 10.18 -13.93 1.84
CA LYS A 216 10.70 -15.32 1.95
C LYS A 216 11.22 -15.90 0.63
N GLN A 217 10.69 -15.46 -0.49
CA GLN A 217 11.14 -15.89 -1.82
C GLN A 217 12.34 -15.09 -2.32
N GLY A 218 12.51 -13.86 -1.83
CA GLY A 218 13.53 -12.90 -2.25
C GLY A 218 14.67 -12.68 -1.25
N THR A 219 14.76 -13.48 -0.17
CA THR A 219 15.75 -13.27 0.90
C THR A 219 17.20 -13.21 0.40
N ALA A 220 17.51 -13.88 -0.70
CA ALA A 220 18.82 -13.78 -1.35
C ALA A 220 19.03 -12.48 -2.14
N LEU A 221 17.96 -11.85 -2.64
CA LEU A 221 18.03 -10.60 -3.41
C LEU A 221 17.86 -9.36 -2.53
N LEU A 222 17.13 -9.47 -1.39
CA LEU A 222 16.86 -8.35 -0.48
C LEU A 222 17.92 -8.24 0.63
N TYR A 223 18.79 -9.22 0.78
CA TYR A 223 19.95 -9.21 1.68
C TYR A 223 21.27 -8.89 0.98
N SER A 224 21.22 -8.34 -0.22
CA SER A 224 22.31 -7.44 -0.58
C SER A 224 22.24 -6.35 0.46
N PRO A 225 23.27 -6.12 1.30
CA PRO A 225 23.29 -4.91 2.11
C PRO A 225 23.03 -3.81 1.10
N ALA A 226 21.93 -3.08 1.25
CA ALA A 226 21.81 -1.81 0.57
C ALA A 226 23.17 -1.17 0.81
N PRO A 227 23.91 -0.77 -0.23
CA PRO A 227 25.19 -0.18 -0.01
C PRO A 227 24.98 0.80 1.12
N ASP A 228 25.88 0.81 2.12
CA ASP A 228 25.82 1.65 3.33
C ASP A 228 25.77 3.15 3.03
N HIS A 229 25.05 3.54 2.01
CA HIS A 229 24.93 4.84 1.36
C HIS A 229 23.70 5.64 1.80
N PHE A 230 22.92 5.13 2.74
CA PHE A 230 21.94 6.00 3.37
C PHE A 230 22.62 6.90 4.39
N LEU A 231 23.18 7.94 3.81
CA LEU A 231 23.15 9.32 4.31
C LEU A 231 24.15 9.75 5.36
N CYS A 232 24.74 8.93 6.16
CA CYS A 232 25.95 9.18 6.93
C CYS A 232 26.34 7.96 7.78
N ASP A 233 27.60 7.79 8.09
CA ASP A 233 28.01 6.91 9.15
C ASP A 233 27.49 7.44 10.51
N ARG A 234 27.64 6.67 11.58
CA ARG A 234 27.24 7.10 12.93
C ARG A 234 27.99 8.35 13.43
N SER A 235 28.98 8.83 12.68
CA SER A 235 29.75 10.06 12.91
C SER A 235 29.29 11.24 12.06
N GLY A 236 28.26 11.06 11.19
CA GLY A 236 27.72 12.17 10.38
C GLY A 236 28.50 12.48 9.10
N ASN A 237 29.42 11.63 8.68
CA ASN A 237 30.25 11.87 7.49
C ASN A 237 29.64 11.25 6.22
N TRP A 238 29.66 12.02 5.11
CA TRP A 238 29.20 11.62 3.78
C TRP A 238 30.34 10.95 3.01
N HIS A 239 30.13 9.70 2.54
CA HIS A 239 31.21 8.89 1.99
C HIS A 239 31.43 9.00 0.48
N SER A 240 30.66 9.79 -0.26
CA SER A 240 30.86 9.98 -1.71
C SER A 240 30.80 11.44 -2.07
N ALA A 241 31.71 11.91 -2.92
CA ALA A 241 31.56 13.21 -3.55
C ALA A 241 30.30 13.17 -4.44
N PRO A 242 29.24 13.92 -4.12
CA PRO A 242 27.99 13.84 -4.86
C PRO A 242 28.17 14.44 -6.26
N ASP A 243 27.57 13.78 -7.26
CA ASP A 243 27.47 14.30 -8.62
C ASP A 243 26.48 15.49 -8.64
N ALA A 244 27.03 16.69 -8.48
CA ALA A 244 26.25 17.92 -8.40
C ALA A 244 25.37 18.18 -9.65
N PRO A 245 25.84 17.98 -10.90
CA PRO A 245 25.00 18.11 -12.09
C PRO A 245 23.81 17.12 -12.09
N ARG A 246 24.03 15.87 -11.66
CA ARG A 246 22.98 14.85 -11.57
C ARG A 246 21.97 15.18 -10.47
N ALA A 247 22.43 15.63 -9.32
CA ALA A 247 21.58 16.04 -8.21
C ALA A 247 20.67 17.21 -8.60
N LEU A 248 21.21 18.23 -9.26
CA LEU A 248 20.44 19.37 -9.76
C LEU A 248 19.40 18.93 -10.79
N ALA A 249 19.75 18.11 -11.76
CA ALA A 249 18.82 17.61 -12.77
C ALA A 249 17.66 16.80 -12.14
N ASN A 250 17.94 16.00 -11.13
CA ASN A 250 16.93 15.22 -10.40
C ASN A 250 16.02 16.12 -9.56
N ALA A 251 16.55 17.12 -8.87
CA ALA A 251 15.79 18.11 -8.13
C ALA A 251 14.85 18.91 -9.05
N GLN A 252 15.34 19.35 -10.19
CA GLN A 252 14.53 20.04 -11.20
C GLN A 252 13.44 19.16 -11.77
N ARG A 253 13.69 17.87 -12.01
CA ARG A 253 12.68 16.90 -12.43
C ARG A 253 11.60 16.71 -11.36
N ALA A 254 11.99 16.58 -10.10
CA ALA A 254 11.06 16.45 -8.99
C ALA A 254 10.15 17.69 -8.86
N ALA A 255 10.72 18.89 -8.94
CA ALA A 255 9.98 20.16 -8.91
C ALA A 255 8.98 20.26 -10.07
N ARG A 256 9.40 19.94 -11.32
CA ARG A 256 8.53 19.93 -12.50
C ARG A 256 7.37 18.95 -12.37
N ARG A 257 7.62 17.72 -11.89
CA ARG A 257 6.57 16.71 -11.67
C ARG A 257 5.53 17.19 -10.65
N ARG A 258 5.95 17.90 -9.59
CA ARG A 258 5.03 18.48 -8.61
C ARG A 258 4.19 19.60 -9.20
N LEU A 259 4.80 20.49 -9.97
CA LEU A 259 4.07 21.57 -10.64
C LEU A 259 3.02 21.01 -11.60
N LEU A 260 3.36 20.00 -12.41
CA LEU A 260 2.41 19.32 -13.29
C LEU A 260 1.26 18.66 -12.52
N ARG A 261 1.54 18.01 -11.39
CA ARG A 261 0.47 17.42 -10.55
C ARG A 261 -0.48 18.49 -10.01
N ARG A 262 0.03 19.64 -9.57
CA ARG A 262 -0.80 20.77 -9.10
C ARG A 262 -1.69 21.31 -10.23
N GLN A 263 -1.16 21.42 -11.45
CA GLN A 263 -1.92 21.89 -12.62
C GLN A 263 -2.99 20.88 -13.06
N LEU A 264 -2.68 19.57 -13.04
CA LEU A 264 -3.61 18.52 -13.43
C LEU A 264 -4.82 18.41 -12.51
N VAL A 265 -4.64 18.62 -11.22
CA VAL A 265 -5.70 18.39 -10.22
C VAL A 265 -6.45 19.67 -9.85
N GLY A 266 -5.91 20.84 -10.14
CA GLY A 266 -6.58 22.14 -9.92
C GLY A 266 -6.77 22.53 -8.44
N THR A 267 -6.33 21.73 -7.47
CA THR A 267 -6.45 21.96 -6.02
C THR A 267 -5.09 21.86 -5.34
N PRO A 268 -4.30 22.96 -5.30
CA PRO A 268 -2.95 22.97 -4.73
C PRO A 268 -2.85 22.49 -3.28
N SER A 269 -3.89 22.71 -2.49
CA SER A 269 -3.94 22.34 -1.07
C SER A 269 -3.98 20.83 -0.78
N LEU A 270 -4.37 20.02 -1.78
CA LEU A 270 -4.43 18.55 -1.65
C LEU A 270 -3.11 17.84 -1.96
N PHE A 271 -2.15 18.54 -2.60
CA PHE A 271 -0.89 17.96 -3.06
C PHE A 271 0.28 18.85 -2.67
N GLY A 272 1.02 18.47 -1.67
CA GLY A 272 2.27 19.14 -1.36
C GLY A 272 2.73 18.93 0.07
N GLU A 273 4.04 18.86 0.20
CA GLU A 273 4.76 19.04 1.45
C GLU A 273 5.37 20.44 1.41
N PRO A 274 4.68 21.47 1.90
CA PRO A 274 5.11 22.86 1.73
C PRO A 274 6.53 23.14 2.20
N ALA A 275 6.98 22.46 3.28
CA ALA A 275 8.35 22.56 3.77
C ALA A 275 9.35 21.95 2.79
N TRP A 276 9.04 20.78 2.26
CA TRP A 276 9.88 20.10 1.28
C TRP A 276 9.96 20.90 -0.03
N ASP A 277 8.84 21.47 -0.47
CA ASP A 277 8.81 22.32 -1.66
C ASP A 277 9.71 23.55 -1.50
N MET A 278 9.71 24.19 -0.32
CA MET A 278 10.64 25.30 0.01
C MET A 278 12.10 24.84 -0.03
N LEU A 279 12.43 23.70 0.58
CA LEU A 279 13.80 23.20 0.62
C LEU A 279 14.33 22.78 -0.76
N VAL A 280 13.50 22.16 -1.59
CA VAL A 280 13.87 21.80 -2.98
C VAL A 280 14.08 23.05 -3.84
N GLU A 281 13.23 24.05 -3.67
CA GLU A 281 13.38 25.33 -4.38
C GLU A 281 14.69 26.03 -4.00
N LEU A 282 15.01 26.09 -2.70
CA LEU A 282 16.28 26.64 -2.22
C LEU A 282 17.47 25.86 -2.81
N PHE A 283 17.43 24.53 -2.76
CA PHE A 283 18.48 23.68 -3.30
C PHE A 283 18.76 23.94 -4.77
N ILE A 284 17.71 24.05 -5.60
CA ILE A 284 17.83 24.33 -7.02
C ILE A 284 18.47 25.71 -7.25
N HIS A 285 17.98 26.72 -6.53
CA HIS A 285 18.46 28.08 -6.70
C HIS A 285 19.92 28.26 -6.22
N GLU A 286 20.31 27.63 -5.12
CA GLU A 286 21.71 27.65 -4.67
C GLU A 286 22.65 26.93 -5.66
N ALA A 287 22.22 25.78 -6.20
CA ALA A 287 22.99 25.08 -7.22
C ALA A 287 23.12 25.88 -8.52
N GLU A 288 22.18 26.79 -8.83
CA GLU A 288 22.20 27.72 -9.94
C GLU A 288 22.85 29.07 -9.59
N ALA A 289 23.38 29.24 -8.37
CA ALA A 289 23.92 30.49 -7.81
C ALA A 289 22.95 31.68 -7.90
N LYS A 290 21.65 31.46 -7.71
CA LYS A 290 20.60 32.48 -7.75
C LYS A 290 20.05 32.74 -6.33
N PRO A 291 20.12 33.97 -5.82
CA PRO A 291 19.58 34.28 -4.49
C PRO A 291 18.05 34.21 -4.48
N VAL A 292 17.47 33.60 -3.44
CA VAL A 292 16.01 33.47 -3.27
C VAL A 292 15.52 34.42 -2.18
N SER A 293 14.57 35.29 -2.55
CA SER A 293 13.93 36.17 -1.57
C SER A 293 12.93 35.43 -0.70
N THR A 294 12.70 35.94 0.53
CA THR A 294 11.65 35.43 1.43
C THR A 294 10.30 35.29 0.72
N SER A 295 9.90 36.27 -0.08
CA SER A 295 8.61 36.28 -0.78
C SER A 295 8.54 35.19 -1.85
N SER A 296 9.60 35.05 -2.66
CA SER A 296 9.69 34.01 -3.71
C SER A 296 9.59 32.60 -3.10
N LEU A 297 10.31 32.37 -2.00
CA LEU A 297 10.26 31.09 -1.30
C LEU A 297 8.90 30.78 -0.69
N CYS A 298 8.24 31.78 -0.12
CA CYS A 298 6.87 31.61 0.41
C CYS A 298 5.87 31.25 -0.69
N ILE A 299 6.01 31.82 -1.89
CA ILE A 299 5.15 31.51 -3.05
C ILE A 299 5.34 30.06 -3.50
N SER A 300 6.58 29.54 -3.51
CA SER A 300 6.87 28.17 -3.95
C SER A 300 6.20 27.11 -3.06
N SER A 301 5.95 27.42 -1.79
CA SER A 301 5.25 26.51 -0.86
C SER A 301 3.80 26.19 -1.23
N GLY A 302 3.16 27.05 -2.03
CA GLY A 302 1.73 26.98 -2.35
C GLY A 302 0.79 27.28 -1.19
N LEU A 303 1.31 27.76 -0.06
CA LEU A 303 0.52 28.17 1.10
C LEU A 303 0.11 29.65 1.03
N PRO A 304 -0.96 30.05 1.75
CA PRO A 304 -1.21 31.46 2.05
C PRO A 304 0.03 32.09 2.71
N MET A 305 0.36 33.34 2.35
CA MET A 305 1.59 34.05 2.76
C MET A 305 1.85 33.98 4.26
N SER A 306 0.83 34.17 5.10
CA SER A 306 0.96 34.13 6.56
C SER A 306 1.32 32.73 7.09
N SER A 307 0.84 31.67 6.43
CA SER A 307 1.17 30.28 6.77
C SER A 307 2.57 29.90 6.28
N ALA A 308 2.93 30.37 5.08
CA ALA A 308 4.27 30.17 4.52
C ALA A 308 5.35 30.85 5.36
N LEU A 309 5.11 32.09 5.84
CA LEU A 309 6.03 32.79 6.75
C LEU A 309 6.21 32.07 8.09
N ARG A 310 5.12 31.54 8.65
CA ARG A 310 5.20 30.72 9.88
C ARG A 310 5.99 29.42 9.65
N LEU A 311 5.79 28.79 8.50
CA LEU A 311 6.56 27.60 8.13
C LEU A 311 8.04 27.92 7.96
N LEU A 312 8.37 29.00 7.24
CA LEU A 312 9.74 29.47 7.07
C LEU A 312 10.40 29.81 8.43
N GLN A 313 9.66 30.41 9.36
CA GLN A 313 10.18 30.65 10.71
C GLN A 313 10.54 29.34 11.40
N ARG A 314 9.67 28.34 11.34
CA ARG A 314 9.96 27.01 11.91
C ARG A 314 11.18 26.35 11.28
N LEU A 315 11.36 26.48 9.96
CA LEU A 315 12.56 25.99 9.29
C LEU A 315 13.83 26.72 9.77
N THR A 316 13.74 28.02 10.01
CA THR A 316 14.82 28.83 10.58
C THR A 316 15.13 28.43 12.03
N ASP A 317 14.09 28.26 12.86
CA ASP A 317 14.24 27.85 14.27
C ASP A 317 14.82 26.44 14.41
N ALA A 318 14.56 25.57 13.41
CA ALA A 318 15.14 24.23 13.32
C ALA A 318 16.58 24.21 12.77
N GLY A 319 17.15 25.37 12.42
CA GLY A 319 18.50 25.46 11.85
C GLY A 319 18.65 24.91 10.44
N LEU A 320 17.54 24.69 9.72
CA LEU A 320 17.56 24.12 8.37
C LEU A 320 17.80 25.17 7.28
N VAL A 321 17.47 26.42 7.59
CA VAL A 321 17.70 27.56 6.71
C VAL A 321 18.15 28.77 7.52
N THR A 322 18.92 29.65 6.87
CA THR A 322 19.40 30.91 7.45
C THR A 322 18.88 32.11 6.65
N ARG A 323 18.82 33.27 7.32
CA ARG A 323 18.42 34.53 6.67
C ARG A 323 19.63 35.42 6.57
N GLU A 324 19.91 35.93 5.37
CA GLU A 324 20.97 36.90 5.11
C GLU A 324 20.35 38.19 4.54
N ALA A 325 20.70 39.34 5.13
CA ALA A 325 20.23 40.63 4.64
C ALA A 325 20.91 40.95 3.29
N ASP A 326 20.12 41.48 2.33
CA ASP A 326 20.65 41.98 1.09
C ASP A 326 21.59 43.17 1.35
N ARG A 327 22.85 43.08 0.88
CA ARG A 327 23.85 44.13 1.07
C ARG A 327 23.52 45.42 0.31
N THR A 328 22.62 45.35 -0.69
CA THR A 328 22.24 46.49 -1.54
C THR A 328 20.88 47.07 -1.19
N ASP A 329 19.98 46.26 -0.64
CA ASP A 329 18.65 46.72 -0.17
C ASP A 329 18.34 46.05 1.17
N GLY A 330 18.63 46.78 2.25
CA GLY A 330 18.40 46.33 3.63
C GLY A 330 16.95 45.94 3.98
N ARG A 331 15.99 46.12 3.06
CA ARG A 331 14.58 45.70 3.23
C ARG A 331 14.37 44.27 2.72
N ARG A 332 15.34 43.68 2.01
CA ARG A 332 15.26 42.34 1.45
C ARG A 332 16.11 41.37 2.27
N ASN A 333 15.56 40.20 2.51
CA ASN A 333 16.30 39.09 3.08
C ASN A 333 16.32 37.94 2.08
N PHE A 334 17.48 37.37 1.88
CA PHE A 334 17.68 36.13 1.16
C PHE A 334 17.62 34.96 2.15
N ILE A 335 17.14 33.84 1.68
CA ILE A 335 17.10 32.61 2.44
C ILE A 335 18.12 31.65 1.81
N LEU A 336 18.94 31.05 2.68
CA LEU A 336 19.95 30.08 2.30
C LEU A 336 19.71 28.77 3.05
N LEU A 337 20.08 27.64 2.46
CA LEU A 337 20.11 26.37 3.16
C LEU A 337 21.21 26.37 4.20
N ASP A 338 21.00 25.63 5.28
CA ASP A 338 22.11 25.22 6.14
C ASP A 338 23.10 24.37 5.30
N PRO A 339 24.42 24.59 5.42
CA PRO A 339 25.41 23.89 4.59
C PRO A 339 25.34 22.36 4.72
N ASP A 340 25.10 21.83 5.91
CA ASP A 340 24.98 20.39 6.13
C ASP A 340 23.69 19.85 5.47
N LEU A 341 22.60 20.61 5.52
CA LEU A 341 21.38 20.25 4.82
C LEU A 341 21.58 20.30 3.30
N GLY A 342 22.31 21.30 2.80
CA GLY A 342 22.66 21.42 1.38
C GLY A 342 23.39 20.18 0.88
N HIS A 343 24.40 19.70 1.62
CA HIS A 343 25.11 18.47 1.32
C HIS A 343 24.19 17.24 1.34
N ARG A 344 23.29 17.14 2.32
CA ARG A 344 22.31 16.04 2.40
C ARG A 344 21.35 16.01 1.21
N LEU A 345 20.84 17.17 0.79
CA LEU A 345 19.98 17.28 -0.38
C LEU A 345 20.74 16.94 -1.67
N MET A 346 22.01 17.35 -1.76
CA MET A 346 22.90 17.00 -2.88
C MET A 346 23.03 15.48 -2.99
N ALA A 347 23.35 14.79 -1.91
CA ALA A 347 23.46 13.33 -1.89
C ALA A 347 22.12 12.66 -2.23
N TYR A 348 21.01 13.11 -1.62
CA TYR A 348 19.67 12.59 -1.89
C TYR A 348 19.27 12.67 -3.37
N PHE A 349 19.57 13.80 -4.04
CA PHE A 349 19.25 13.96 -5.44
C PHE A 349 20.30 13.34 -6.39
N ALA A 350 21.55 13.14 -5.94
CA ALA A 350 22.57 12.47 -6.75
C ALA A 350 22.27 10.96 -6.92
N GLU A 351 21.71 10.32 -5.90
CA GLU A 351 21.36 8.89 -5.95
C GLU A 351 20.19 8.57 -6.90
N GLY A 352 19.35 9.51 -7.24
CA GLY A 352 18.34 9.46 -8.32
C GLY A 352 17.35 8.29 -8.25
N ASP A 353 16.06 8.58 -8.39
CA ASP A 353 15.08 7.58 -8.82
C ASP A 353 15.46 7.04 -10.22
N GLU A 354 16.01 5.82 -10.32
CA GLU A 354 15.90 4.98 -11.50
C GLU A 354 14.51 4.34 -11.56
#